data_9ef8671a1ad0b0c905e598118706f03d
#
_entry.id   9ef8671a1ad0b0c905e598118706f03d
#
_cell.length_a   1.000
_cell.length_b   1.000
_cell.length_c   1.000
_cell.angle_alpha   90.00
_cell.angle_beta   90.00
_cell.angle_gamma   90.00
#
_symmetry.space_group_name_H-M   'P 1'
#
loop_
_entity.id
_entity.type
_entity.pdbx_description
1 polymer ?
#
loop_
_entity_poly.entity_id
_entity_poly.type
_entity_poly.pdbx_seq_one_letter_code
_entity_poly.pdbx_strand_id
1 'polypeptide(L)'
;PNLLGNGASGIAVGMATNMPTHNLSEVIDGCCAYIRNIKERMHDQFVEEITVEDLMEYIKAPDFPTGGTIYGYQGVKDAYETGRGRVIIRSNADIEADDNGRERIVITELPYGVVKNELVKAIAELANDKKIEGISDIQDHSKRDIRIVIDVKRDANAQVVLNKLYKFTALQSSFAVNSIALVKGRPMLLNLKQLIGNFIEH
;
A
#
# COMPACT_ATOMS: atom_id res chain seq x y z
N PRO A 1 18.45 3.45 -7.10
CA PRO A 1 17.09 3.50 -6.59
C PRO A 1 16.43 2.14 -6.48
N ASN A 2 17.21 1.07 -6.55
CA ASN A 2 16.63 -0.27 -6.54
C ASN A 2 15.80 -0.56 -5.28
N LEU A 3 16.20 -0.03 -4.13
CA LEU A 3 15.46 -0.25 -2.88
C LEU A 3 14.07 0.41 -2.89
N LEU A 4 13.98 1.65 -3.38
CA LEU A 4 12.69 2.36 -3.46
C LEU A 4 11.84 1.85 -4.62
N GLY A 5 12.43 1.65 -5.79
CA GLY A 5 11.70 1.17 -6.96
C GLY A 5 11.17 -0.25 -6.78
N ASN A 6 12.03 -1.17 -6.41
CA ASN A 6 11.73 -2.60 -6.34
C ASN A 6 11.25 -3.09 -4.97
N GLY A 7 11.42 -2.27 -3.93
CA GLY A 7 11.18 -2.69 -2.56
C GLY A 7 12.22 -3.68 -2.06
N ALA A 8 12.10 -4.07 -0.81
CA ALA A 8 12.94 -5.08 -0.20
C ALA A 8 12.25 -5.73 1.00
N SER A 9 12.54 -7.01 1.21
CA SER A 9 12.14 -7.71 2.43
C SER A 9 13.25 -8.68 2.82
N GLY A 10 13.47 -8.86 4.10
CA GLY A 10 14.48 -9.77 4.59
C GLY A 10 15.01 -9.39 5.96
N ILE A 11 16.01 -10.17 6.39
CA ILE A 11 16.69 -9.96 7.68
C ILE A 11 18.17 -9.72 7.39
N ALA A 12 18.67 -8.56 7.84
CA ALA A 12 20.08 -8.22 7.75
C ALA A 12 20.62 -7.98 9.17
N VAL A 13 21.64 -8.75 9.56
CA VAL A 13 22.32 -8.62 10.87
C VAL A 13 21.32 -8.57 12.05
N GLY A 14 20.32 -9.45 12.04
CA GLY A 14 19.30 -9.53 13.09
C GLY A 14 18.20 -8.45 13.03
N MET A 15 18.20 -7.59 12.01
CA MET A 15 17.18 -6.55 11.80
C MET A 15 16.39 -6.84 10.54
N ALA A 16 15.06 -6.83 10.65
CA ALA A 16 14.17 -7.05 9.52
C ALA A 16 13.96 -5.76 8.73
N THR A 17 14.13 -5.83 7.41
CA THR A 17 13.75 -4.75 6.50
C THR A 17 12.48 -5.13 5.74
N ASN A 18 11.63 -4.16 5.47
CA ASN A 18 10.41 -4.34 4.70
C ASN A 18 10.06 -3.01 4.02
N MET A 19 10.40 -2.91 2.73
CA MET A 19 10.18 -1.71 1.93
C MET A 19 9.19 -2.02 0.82
N PRO A 20 8.13 -1.19 0.66
CA PRO A 20 7.21 -1.35 -0.45
C PRO A 20 7.85 -0.93 -1.78
N THR A 21 7.27 -1.41 -2.87
CA THR A 21 7.59 -0.96 -4.22
C THR A 21 7.08 0.46 -4.46
N HIS A 22 7.71 1.16 -5.40
CA HIS A 22 7.34 2.54 -5.77
C HIS A 22 7.31 2.71 -7.29
N ASN A 23 6.57 3.71 -7.73
CA ASN A 23 6.55 4.10 -9.13
C ASN A 23 7.91 4.67 -9.54
N LEU A 24 8.51 4.10 -10.58
CA LEU A 24 9.86 4.47 -11.00
C LEU A 24 9.95 5.93 -11.45
N SER A 25 8.95 6.44 -12.16
CA SER A 25 8.93 7.84 -12.59
C SER A 25 8.93 8.80 -11.41
N GLU A 26 8.14 8.52 -10.38
CA GLU A 26 8.12 9.32 -9.14
C GLU A 26 9.47 9.28 -8.41
N VAL A 27 10.10 8.12 -8.33
CA VAL A 27 11.43 7.97 -7.70
C VAL A 27 12.48 8.76 -8.48
N ILE A 28 12.46 8.69 -9.80
CA ILE A 28 13.38 9.44 -10.66
C ILE A 28 13.18 10.95 -10.49
N ASP A 29 11.94 11.42 -10.48
CA ASP A 29 11.62 12.83 -10.26
C ASP A 29 12.11 13.33 -8.89
N GLY A 30 11.91 12.52 -7.86
CA GLY A 30 12.44 12.80 -6.52
C GLY A 30 13.97 12.87 -6.48
N CYS A 31 14.65 11.95 -7.14
CA CYS A 31 16.12 11.97 -7.26
C CYS A 31 16.60 13.20 -8.02
N CYS A 32 15.94 13.58 -9.09
CA CYS A 32 16.27 14.79 -9.86
C CYS A 32 16.10 16.05 -9.01
N ALA A 33 15.03 16.14 -8.23
CA ALA A 33 14.79 17.25 -7.31
C ALA A 33 15.90 17.35 -6.24
N TYR A 34 16.30 16.22 -5.68
CA TYR A 34 17.39 16.14 -4.70
C TYR A 34 18.72 16.63 -5.29
N ILE A 35 19.09 16.16 -6.46
CA ILE A 35 20.33 16.54 -7.15
C ILE A 35 20.30 18.04 -7.50
N ARG A 36 19.18 18.54 -7.99
CA ARG A 36 19.01 19.98 -8.31
C ARG A 36 19.22 20.83 -7.08
N ASN A 37 18.64 20.44 -5.95
CA ASN A 37 18.81 21.15 -4.68
C ASN A 37 20.28 21.20 -4.24
N ILE A 38 21.01 20.09 -4.36
CA ILE A 38 22.45 20.08 -4.06
C ILE A 38 23.20 21.09 -4.94
N LYS A 39 22.95 21.10 -6.24
CA LYS A 39 23.61 22.02 -7.18
C LYS A 39 23.29 23.49 -6.88
N GLU A 40 22.04 23.79 -6.60
CA GLU A 40 21.62 25.16 -6.25
C GLU A 40 22.29 25.63 -4.97
N ARG A 41 22.38 24.77 -3.95
CA ARG A 41 23.04 25.09 -2.67
C ARG A 41 24.54 25.29 -2.81
N MET A 42 25.18 24.66 -3.80
CA MET A 42 26.60 24.88 -4.10
C MET A 42 26.86 26.30 -4.65
N HIS A 43 25.89 26.91 -5.30
CA HIS A 43 25.99 28.24 -5.91
C HIS A 43 25.40 29.36 -5.04
N ASP A 44 24.43 29.02 -4.19
CA ASP A 44 23.74 29.97 -3.33
C ASP A 44 23.51 29.38 -1.92
N GLN A 45 24.21 29.96 -0.95
CA GLN A 45 24.13 29.55 0.45
C GLN A 45 22.77 29.82 1.12
N PHE A 46 21.94 30.65 0.50
CA PHE A 46 20.60 30.95 1.02
C PHE A 46 19.52 30.00 0.54
N VAL A 47 19.85 29.10 -0.38
CA VAL A 47 18.94 28.03 -0.81
C VAL A 47 18.82 27.01 0.31
N GLU A 48 17.59 26.74 0.75
CA GLU A 48 17.33 25.78 1.80
C GLU A 48 17.56 24.33 1.32
N GLU A 49 17.97 23.49 2.24
CA GLU A 49 18.11 22.07 1.98
C GLU A 49 16.73 21.42 1.78
N ILE A 50 16.63 20.58 0.74
CA ILE A 50 15.40 19.84 0.47
C ILE A 50 15.01 18.95 1.67
N THR A 51 13.73 18.97 2.01
CA THR A 51 13.18 18.19 3.14
C THR A 51 12.49 16.93 2.65
N VAL A 52 12.17 16.03 3.59
CA VAL A 52 11.32 14.85 3.31
C VAL A 52 9.98 15.31 2.73
N GLU A 53 9.37 16.35 3.27
CA GLU A 53 8.09 16.88 2.78
C GLU A 53 8.16 17.36 1.34
N ASP A 54 9.25 18.04 0.96
CA ASP A 54 9.48 18.46 -0.42
C ASP A 54 9.57 17.25 -1.36
N LEU A 55 10.27 16.19 -0.94
CA LEU A 55 10.39 14.96 -1.72
C LEU A 55 9.06 14.22 -1.86
N MET A 56 8.18 14.32 -0.87
CA MET A 56 6.85 13.71 -0.92
C MET A 56 5.93 14.35 -1.97
N GLU A 57 6.24 15.52 -2.48
CA GLU A 57 5.53 16.09 -3.63
C GLU A 57 5.83 15.33 -4.92
N TYR A 58 6.97 14.68 -5.02
CA TYR A 58 7.38 13.85 -6.16
C TYR A 58 7.08 12.36 -5.93
N ILE A 59 7.38 11.86 -4.74
CA ILE A 59 7.17 10.46 -4.34
C ILE A 59 6.00 10.45 -3.35
N LYS A 60 4.79 10.27 -3.89
CA LYS A 60 3.56 10.49 -3.13
C LYS A 60 3.22 9.35 -2.21
N ALA A 61 3.41 8.11 -2.68
CA ALA A 61 3.06 6.90 -1.94
C ALA A 61 3.69 5.67 -2.58
N PRO A 62 3.77 4.55 -1.85
CA PRO A 62 4.10 3.26 -2.43
C PRO A 62 3.13 2.88 -3.56
N ASP A 63 3.64 2.12 -4.52
CA ASP A 63 2.88 1.58 -5.65
C ASP A 63 3.03 0.06 -5.66
N PHE A 64 1.97 -0.63 -5.25
CA PHE A 64 2.00 -2.09 -5.12
C PHE A 64 1.65 -2.77 -6.45
N PRO A 65 2.39 -3.82 -6.86
CA PRO A 65 2.17 -4.48 -8.15
C PRO A 65 0.80 -5.16 -8.27
N THR A 66 0.18 -5.51 -7.14
CA THR A 66 -1.14 -6.13 -7.08
C THR A 66 -2.29 -5.12 -7.05
N GLY A 67 -1.98 -3.83 -7.04
CA GLY A 67 -2.97 -2.75 -6.96
C GLY A 67 -3.52 -2.53 -5.55
N GLY A 68 -4.79 -2.21 -5.47
CA GLY A 68 -5.45 -1.79 -4.23
C GLY A 68 -5.36 -0.27 -4.04
N THR A 69 -5.97 0.20 -2.99
CA THR A 69 -6.00 1.62 -2.64
C THR A 69 -5.43 1.85 -1.25
N ILE A 70 -4.50 2.79 -1.15
CA ILE A 70 -3.99 3.21 0.17
C ILE A 70 -5.09 3.99 0.88
N TYR A 71 -5.46 3.53 2.07
CA TYR A 71 -6.49 4.15 2.88
C TYR A 71 -5.86 4.97 4.01
N GLY A 72 -6.00 6.29 3.90
CA GLY A 72 -5.35 7.21 4.81
C GLY A 72 -3.88 7.44 4.43
N TYR A 73 -3.35 8.59 4.80
CA TYR A 73 -2.00 9.00 4.40
C TYR A 73 -0.99 8.97 5.55
N GLN A 74 -1.47 8.89 6.79
CA GLN A 74 -0.61 8.99 7.96
C GLN A 74 0.49 7.92 7.99
N GLY A 75 0.17 6.67 7.63
CA GLY A 75 1.16 5.59 7.58
C GLY A 75 2.26 5.83 6.55
N VAL A 76 1.92 6.37 5.39
CA VAL A 76 2.89 6.76 4.35
C VAL A 76 3.78 7.88 4.85
N LYS A 77 3.18 8.91 5.45
CA LYS A 77 3.90 10.05 6.01
C LYS A 77 4.89 9.59 7.09
N ASP A 78 4.44 8.77 8.02
CA ASP A 78 5.29 8.23 9.08
C ASP A 78 6.46 7.43 8.51
N ALA A 79 6.20 6.57 7.51
CA ALA A 79 7.22 5.77 6.85
C ALA A 79 8.28 6.65 6.17
N TYR A 80 7.87 7.70 5.47
CA TYR A 80 8.79 8.59 4.78
C TYR A 80 9.57 9.50 5.74
N GLU A 81 8.95 9.97 6.80
CA GLU A 81 9.61 10.84 7.79
C GLU A 81 10.53 10.09 8.73
N THR A 82 10.18 8.88 9.13
CA THR A 82 10.90 8.13 10.17
C THR A 82 11.55 6.84 9.69
N GLY A 83 11.16 6.34 8.53
CA GLY A 83 11.56 5.01 8.03
C GLY A 83 10.65 3.89 8.53
N ARG A 84 9.72 4.16 9.42
CA ARG A 84 8.72 3.22 9.94
C ARG A 84 7.33 3.79 9.82
N GLY A 85 6.41 2.95 9.38
CA GLY A 85 5.00 3.30 9.30
C GLY A 85 4.15 2.10 8.92
N ARG A 86 2.86 2.21 9.16
CA ARG A 86 1.90 1.19 8.77
C ARG A 86 1.01 1.73 7.68
N VAL A 87 1.21 1.26 6.46
CA VAL A 87 0.40 1.63 5.30
C VAL A 87 -0.82 0.72 5.25
N ILE A 88 -1.99 1.31 5.26
CA ILE A 88 -3.26 0.57 5.18
C ILE A 88 -3.67 0.48 3.71
N ILE A 89 -3.93 -0.74 3.24
CA ILE A 89 -4.30 -1.02 1.86
C ILE A 89 -5.68 -1.66 1.86
N ARG A 90 -6.59 -1.10 1.07
CA ARG A 90 -7.90 -1.68 0.80
C ARG A 90 -7.93 -2.30 -0.59
N SER A 91 -8.65 -3.39 -0.71
CA SER A 91 -9.03 -3.94 -2.00
C SER A 91 -9.78 -2.91 -2.83
N ASN A 92 -9.67 -2.97 -4.15
CA ASN A 92 -10.61 -2.27 -5.01
C ASN A 92 -11.91 -3.06 -5.07
N ALA A 93 -12.96 -2.46 -4.56
CA ALA A 93 -14.29 -3.05 -4.49
C ALA A 93 -15.34 -2.02 -4.91
N ASP A 94 -16.20 -2.42 -5.83
CA ASP A 94 -17.30 -1.61 -6.32
C ASP A 94 -18.63 -2.26 -5.96
N ILE A 95 -19.62 -1.43 -5.68
CA ILE A 95 -21.00 -1.87 -5.45
C ILE A 95 -21.77 -1.70 -6.75
N GLU A 96 -22.29 -2.80 -7.29
CA GLU A 96 -23.13 -2.82 -8.47
C GLU A 96 -24.54 -3.22 -8.11
N ALA A 97 -25.53 -2.67 -8.80
CA ALA A 97 -26.93 -3.05 -8.67
C ALA A 97 -27.43 -3.64 -9.99
N ASP A 98 -28.23 -4.70 -9.92
CA ASP A 98 -28.92 -5.25 -11.10
C ASP A 98 -30.24 -4.50 -11.36
N ASP A 99 -30.93 -4.88 -12.45
CA ASP A 99 -32.19 -4.26 -12.85
C ASP A 99 -33.32 -4.45 -11.80
N ASN A 100 -33.20 -5.43 -10.94
CA ASN A 100 -34.13 -5.70 -9.84
C ASN A 100 -33.74 -4.98 -8.54
N GLY A 101 -32.69 -4.17 -8.55
CA GLY A 101 -32.21 -3.45 -7.39
C GLY A 101 -31.42 -4.32 -6.42
N ARG A 102 -31.07 -5.55 -6.79
CA ARG A 102 -30.15 -6.37 -5.99
C ARG A 102 -28.74 -5.86 -6.11
N GLU A 103 -28.10 -5.69 -4.98
CA GLU A 103 -26.72 -5.21 -4.91
C GLU A 103 -25.74 -6.36 -4.79
N ARG A 104 -24.54 -6.15 -5.34
CA ARG A 104 -23.40 -7.04 -5.19
C ARG A 104 -22.13 -6.22 -5.04
N ILE A 105 -21.16 -6.82 -4.36
CA ILE A 105 -19.83 -6.25 -4.20
C ILE A 105 -18.90 -6.98 -5.15
N VAL A 106 -18.21 -6.24 -6.02
CA VAL A 106 -17.26 -6.79 -6.98
C VAL A 106 -15.85 -6.35 -6.59
N ILE A 107 -15.00 -7.31 -6.27
CA ILE A 107 -13.63 -7.08 -5.85
C ILE A 107 -12.71 -7.39 -7.03
N THR A 108 -11.92 -6.42 -7.46
CA THR A 108 -11.06 -6.52 -8.64
C THR A 108 -9.57 -6.43 -8.33
N GLU A 109 -9.19 -5.96 -7.15
CA GLU A 109 -7.80 -5.94 -6.69
C GLU A 109 -7.76 -6.28 -5.21
N LEU A 110 -6.70 -6.95 -4.78
CA LEU A 110 -6.46 -7.34 -3.40
C LEU A 110 -5.26 -6.58 -2.82
N PRO A 111 -5.21 -6.38 -1.49
CA PRO A 111 -4.03 -5.82 -0.86
C PRO A 111 -2.80 -6.71 -1.11
N TYR A 112 -1.65 -6.08 -1.20
CA TYR A 112 -0.38 -6.79 -1.40
C TYR A 112 -0.17 -7.89 -0.35
N GLY A 113 0.19 -9.09 -0.81
CA GLY A 113 0.45 -10.25 0.05
C GLY A 113 -0.78 -11.02 0.48
N VAL A 114 -1.98 -10.57 0.16
CA VAL A 114 -3.22 -11.28 0.48
C VAL A 114 -3.49 -12.38 -0.55
N VAL A 115 -3.67 -13.61 -0.06
CA VAL A 115 -3.95 -14.77 -0.89
C VAL A 115 -5.45 -14.86 -1.15
N LYS A 116 -5.84 -14.82 -2.42
CA LYS A 116 -7.23 -14.80 -2.86
C LYS A 116 -8.07 -15.95 -2.25
N ASN A 117 -7.60 -17.17 -2.35
CA ASN A 117 -8.35 -18.33 -1.89
C ASN A 117 -8.59 -18.32 -0.37
N GLU A 118 -7.62 -17.85 0.39
CA GLU A 118 -7.75 -17.70 1.84
C GLU A 118 -8.77 -16.60 2.19
N LEU A 119 -8.75 -15.50 1.46
CA LEU A 119 -9.71 -14.40 1.66
C LEU A 119 -11.14 -14.86 1.34
N VAL A 120 -11.36 -15.54 0.22
CA VAL A 120 -12.67 -16.05 -0.17
C VAL A 120 -13.20 -17.02 0.89
N LYS A 121 -12.35 -17.93 1.35
CA LYS A 121 -12.68 -18.87 2.41
C LYS A 121 -13.05 -18.16 3.72
N ALA A 122 -12.27 -17.18 4.13
CA ALA A 122 -12.54 -16.42 5.35
C ALA A 122 -13.87 -15.67 5.28
N ILE A 123 -14.19 -15.06 4.14
CA ILE A 123 -15.48 -14.36 3.93
C ILE A 123 -16.65 -15.38 4.01
N ALA A 124 -16.51 -16.52 3.34
CA ALA A 124 -17.53 -17.55 3.36
C ALA A 124 -17.77 -18.09 4.78
N GLU A 125 -16.73 -18.31 5.55
CA GLU A 125 -16.84 -18.77 6.94
C GLU A 125 -17.55 -17.75 7.83
N LEU A 126 -17.23 -16.46 7.69
CA LEU A 126 -17.88 -15.37 8.45
C LEU A 126 -19.36 -15.23 8.08
N ALA A 127 -19.71 -15.43 6.81
CA ALA A 127 -21.09 -15.45 6.36
C ALA A 127 -21.87 -16.65 6.91
N ASN A 128 -21.30 -17.84 6.84
CA ASN A 128 -21.91 -19.08 7.35
C ASN A 128 -22.10 -19.03 8.87
N ASP A 129 -21.14 -18.49 9.60
CA ASP A 129 -21.20 -18.34 11.06
C ASP A 129 -22.05 -17.15 11.51
N LYS A 130 -22.64 -16.42 10.56
CA LYS A 130 -23.48 -15.23 10.80
C LYS A 130 -22.76 -14.11 11.56
N LYS A 131 -21.44 -14.08 11.49
CA LYS A 131 -20.63 -12.98 12.04
C LYS A 131 -20.68 -11.74 11.17
N ILE A 132 -20.86 -11.92 9.86
CA ILE A 132 -21.23 -10.86 8.92
C ILE A 132 -22.57 -11.22 8.31
N GLU A 133 -23.56 -10.39 8.57
CA GLU A 133 -24.91 -10.56 8.01
C GLU A 133 -25.03 -9.84 6.67
N GLY A 134 -25.97 -10.25 5.85
CA GLY A 134 -26.30 -9.60 4.59
C GLY A 134 -25.65 -10.19 3.36
N ILE A 135 -24.81 -11.20 3.49
CA ILE A 135 -24.20 -11.92 2.37
C ILE A 135 -25.09 -13.10 2.01
N SER A 136 -25.54 -13.16 0.75
CA SER A 136 -26.30 -14.29 0.25
C SER A 136 -25.44 -15.34 -0.45
N ASP A 137 -24.39 -14.93 -1.14
CA ASP A 137 -23.48 -15.82 -1.84
C ASP A 137 -22.13 -15.13 -2.09
N ILE A 138 -21.10 -15.95 -2.27
CA ILE A 138 -19.78 -15.50 -2.71
C ILE A 138 -19.29 -16.41 -3.83
N GLN A 139 -18.84 -15.81 -4.95
CA GLN A 139 -18.34 -16.50 -6.11
C GLN A 139 -17.00 -15.92 -6.55
N ASP A 140 -16.09 -16.82 -6.91
CA ASP A 140 -14.81 -16.43 -7.49
C ASP A 140 -14.87 -16.61 -9.01
N HIS A 141 -14.92 -15.48 -9.72
CA HIS A 141 -14.92 -15.44 -11.18
C HIS A 141 -13.56 -15.05 -11.75
N SER A 142 -12.51 -15.12 -10.94
CA SER A 142 -11.15 -14.76 -11.34
C SER A 142 -10.63 -15.71 -12.42
N LYS A 143 -9.98 -15.13 -13.43
CA LYS A 143 -9.24 -15.84 -14.46
C LYS A 143 -7.80 -15.30 -14.48
N ARG A 144 -7.46 -14.44 -15.43
CA ARG A 144 -6.19 -13.69 -15.40
C ARG A 144 -6.22 -12.59 -14.38
N ASP A 145 -7.38 -11.94 -14.24
CA ASP A 145 -7.60 -10.84 -13.32
C ASP A 145 -8.48 -11.29 -12.15
N ILE A 146 -8.26 -10.68 -11.01
CA ILE A 146 -9.08 -10.90 -9.81
C ILE A 146 -10.51 -10.42 -10.06
N ARG A 147 -11.47 -11.29 -9.80
CA ARG A 147 -12.89 -10.94 -9.79
C ARG A 147 -13.63 -11.81 -8.79
N ILE A 148 -13.90 -11.25 -7.63
CA ILE A 148 -14.69 -11.91 -6.58
C ILE A 148 -16.02 -11.16 -6.49
N VAL A 149 -17.12 -11.91 -6.55
CA VAL A 149 -18.47 -11.34 -6.52
C VAL A 149 -19.17 -11.80 -5.25
N ILE A 150 -19.63 -10.85 -4.45
CA ILE A 150 -20.37 -11.09 -3.22
C ILE A 150 -21.79 -10.56 -3.43
N ASP A 151 -22.77 -11.47 -3.47
CA ASP A 151 -24.17 -11.10 -3.57
C ASP A 151 -24.71 -10.69 -2.20
N VAL A 152 -25.37 -9.54 -2.16
CA VAL A 152 -25.93 -8.96 -0.95
C VAL A 152 -27.42 -9.27 -0.87
N LYS A 153 -27.90 -9.64 0.31
CA LYS A 153 -29.33 -9.87 0.54
C LYS A 153 -30.15 -8.60 0.30
N ARG A 154 -31.40 -8.75 -0.15
CA ARG A 154 -32.28 -7.63 -0.50
C ARG A 154 -32.50 -6.61 0.61
N ASP A 155 -32.59 -7.06 1.83
CA ASP A 155 -32.83 -6.27 3.03
C ASP A 155 -31.54 -5.72 3.66
N ALA A 156 -30.40 -5.99 3.06
CA ALA A 156 -29.09 -5.56 3.56
C ALA A 156 -28.56 -4.38 2.73
N ASN A 157 -27.72 -3.58 3.37
CA ASN A 157 -27.02 -2.47 2.75
C ASN A 157 -25.61 -2.92 2.35
N ALA A 158 -25.29 -2.90 1.05
CA ALA A 158 -24.01 -3.35 0.53
C ALA A 158 -22.83 -2.57 1.10
N GLN A 159 -22.96 -1.26 1.31
CA GLN A 159 -21.89 -0.45 1.90
C GLN A 159 -21.60 -0.86 3.34
N VAL A 160 -22.62 -1.19 4.11
CA VAL A 160 -22.45 -1.67 5.48
C VAL A 160 -21.76 -3.04 5.49
N VAL A 161 -22.14 -3.93 4.59
CA VAL A 161 -21.47 -5.25 4.41
C VAL A 161 -20.01 -5.04 4.04
N LEU A 162 -19.72 -4.18 3.07
CA LEU A 162 -18.36 -3.89 2.64
C LEU A 162 -17.52 -3.30 3.76
N ASN A 163 -18.05 -2.39 4.56
CA ASN A 163 -17.35 -1.81 5.71
C ASN A 163 -17.01 -2.87 6.76
N LYS A 164 -17.91 -3.83 6.99
CA LYS A 164 -17.63 -4.96 7.88
C LYS A 164 -16.56 -5.91 7.33
N LEU A 165 -16.56 -6.14 6.02
CA LEU A 165 -15.52 -6.93 5.36
C LEU A 165 -14.14 -6.27 5.51
N TYR A 166 -14.04 -4.96 5.37
CA TYR A 166 -12.80 -4.25 5.64
C TYR A 166 -12.33 -4.39 7.09
N LYS A 167 -13.27 -4.38 8.04
CA LYS A 167 -12.96 -4.48 9.47
C LYS A 167 -12.54 -5.89 9.90
N PHE A 168 -13.19 -6.93 9.38
CA PHE A 168 -13.06 -8.29 9.89
C PHE A 168 -12.28 -9.25 8.99
N THR A 169 -11.86 -8.83 7.79
CA THR A 169 -11.11 -9.67 6.86
C THR A 169 -9.92 -8.94 6.28
N ALA A 170 -9.07 -9.68 5.57
CA ALA A 170 -7.93 -9.13 4.83
C ALA A 170 -8.33 -8.35 3.55
N LEU A 171 -9.62 -8.05 3.36
CA LEU A 171 -10.05 -7.10 2.34
C LEU A 171 -9.45 -5.71 2.60
N GLN A 172 -9.17 -5.38 3.84
CA GLN A 172 -8.25 -4.34 4.26
C GLN A 172 -7.10 -4.99 5.00
N SER A 173 -5.88 -4.65 4.62
CA SER A 173 -4.67 -5.18 5.22
C SER A 173 -3.69 -4.04 5.48
N SER A 174 -2.69 -4.28 6.28
CA SER A 174 -1.62 -3.30 6.53
C SER A 174 -0.27 -3.83 6.07
N PHE A 175 0.53 -2.94 5.53
CA PHE A 175 1.93 -3.17 5.20
C PHE A 175 2.80 -2.41 6.20
N ALA A 176 3.55 -3.13 7.01
CA ALA A 176 4.46 -2.51 7.98
C ALA A 176 5.77 -2.14 7.28
N VAL A 177 5.95 -0.84 7.01
CA VAL A 177 7.18 -0.32 6.41
C VAL A 177 8.28 -0.27 7.47
N ASN A 178 9.44 -0.79 7.13
CA ASN A 178 10.64 -0.74 7.94
C ASN A 178 11.84 -0.56 7.01
N SER A 179 12.23 0.69 6.80
CA SER A 179 13.23 1.09 5.81
C SER A 179 14.64 0.99 6.37
N ILE A 180 15.12 -0.23 6.56
CA ILE A 180 16.47 -0.50 7.03
C ILE A 180 17.38 -0.78 5.83
N ALA A 181 18.50 -0.07 5.74
CA ALA A 181 19.52 -0.28 4.74
C ALA A 181 20.91 -0.26 5.38
N LEU A 182 21.88 -0.87 4.70
CA LEU A 182 23.27 -0.82 5.15
C LEU A 182 23.88 0.52 4.75
N VAL A 183 24.36 1.25 5.75
CA VAL A 183 25.13 2.49 5.59
C VAL A 183 26.50 2.27 6.18
N LYS A 184 27.54 2.29 5.35
CA LYS A 184 28.93 1.98 5.75
C LYS A 184 29.03 0.63 6.50
N GLY A 185 28.30 -0.38 6.01
CA GLY A 185 28.29 -1.72 6.57
C GLY A 185 27.43 -1.90 7.83
N ARG A 186 26.70 -0.89 8.27
CA ARG A 186 25.84 -0.96 9.45
C ARG A 186 24.35 -0.83 9.06
N PRO A 187 23.45 -1.65 9.62
CA PRO A 187 22.03 -1.47 9.44
C PRO A 187 21.55 -0.17 10.08
N MET A 188 20.86 0.66 9.29
CA MET A 188 20.30 1.92 9.75
C MET A 188 18.88 2.07 9.25
N LEU A 189 18.01 2.60 10.11
CA LEU A 189 16.66 3.02 9.73
C LEU A 189 16.76 4.37 9.02
N LEU A 190 16.26 4.43 7.77
CA LEU A 190 16.39 5.61 6.92
C LEU A 190 15.02 6.21 6.59
N ASN A 191 14.91 7.52 6.65
CA ASN A 191 13.79 8.26 6.09
C ASN A 191 13.92 8.37 4.56
N LEU A 192 12.90 8.93 3.90
CA LEU A 192 12.89 9.02 2.44
C LEU A 192 14.10 9.81 1.90
N LYS A 193 14.45 10.92 2.53
CA LYS A 193 15.59 11.75 2.12
C LYS A 193 16.91 10.99 2.24
N GLN A 194 17.11 10.27 3.34
CA GLN A 194 18.30 9.45 3.56
C GLN A 194 18.39 8.28 2.58
N LEU A 195 17.26 7.65 2.23
CA LEU A 195 17.22 6.60 1.21
C LEU A 195 17.67 7.12 -0.16
N ILE A 196 17.17 8.27 -0.58
CA ILE A 196 17.55 8.90 -1.84
C ILE A 196 19.01 9.33 -1.81
N GLY A 197 19.46 10.00 -0.75
CA GLY A 197 20.83 10.43 -0.58
C GLY A 197 21.84 9.28 -0.59
N ASN A 198 21.53 8.21 0.14
CA ASN A 198 22.36 7.01 0.18
C ASN A 198 22.49 6.34 -1.20
N PHE A 199 21.42 6.37 -1.97
CA PHE A 199 21.41 5.86 -3.34
C PHE A 199 22.29 6.71 -4.28
N ILE A 200 22.19 8.03 -4.20
CA ILE A 200 22.93 8.96 -5.08
C ILE A 200 24.44 8.92 -4.80
N GLU A 201 24.84 8.67 -3.55
CA GLU A 201 26.25 8.56 -3.15
C GLU A 201 26.91 7.25 -3.62
N HIS A 202 26.14 6.25 -4.03
CA HIS A 202 26.59 4.97 -4.56
C HIS A 202 26.33 4.85 -6.05
#